data_2d27edd07a9e5b28111092c7d39b8f9e
#
_entry.id   2d27edd07a9e5b28111092c7d39b8f9e
#
_cell.length_a   1.000
_cell.length_b   1.000
_cell.length_c   1.000
_cell.angle_alpha   90.00
_cell.angle_beta   90.00
_cell.angle_gamma   90.00
#
_symmetry.space_group_name_H-M   'P 1'
#
loop_
_entity.id
_entity.type
_entity.pdbx_description
1 polymer ?
#
loop_
_entity_poly.entity_id
_entity_poly.type
_entity_poly.pdbx_seq_one_letter_code
_entity_poly.pdbx_strand_id
1 'polypeptide(L)'
;MINKEYKRKSFNRAAITYDSCSILQDTISDNLIDRLKIIKLNPLNILDLGCGTGTNGLSLRKKYKKSKIINYDFSENMLREARLKQKIFILDKINLSPYSYICADIEAIPLKENSLDLVWSSSTLQWCNELDLVFNQVKKILKPGGLFIFSTFGPNTLNELREITENLFNEKTTSTFIDMHNVGDLLMHSGFSDPVLDVENFTMTYKEVDKLFMDIKSIGATNGNVSKNRGLSGRSFTKKIVEKYEAYRNNNLLPASYEVIYGHAWNIPKATSEYQPIKFKDG
;
A
#
# COMPACT_ATOMS: atom_id res chain seq x y z
N MET A 1 11.02 -0.51 -13.70
CA MET A 1 11.07 0.59 -12.72
C MET A 1 9.85 1.47 -12.91
N ILE A 2 9.15 1.82 -11.83
CA ILE A 2 7.93 2.64 -11.85
C ILE A 2 8.31 4.10 -12.09
N ASN A 3 7.66 4.76 -13.06
CA ASN A 3 7.85 6.19 -13.27
C ASN A 3 7.07 6.97 -12.19
N LYS A 4 7.75 7.43 -11.16
CA LYS A 4 7.16 8.13 -10.00
C LYS A 4 6.49 9.45 -10.37
N GLU A 5 7.04 10.21 -11.32
CA GLU A 5 6.41 11.46 -11.78
C GLU A 5 5.07 11.19 -12.47
N TYR A 6 5.04 10.18 -13.34
CA TYR A 6 3.78 9.76 -13.98
C TYR A 6 2.75 9.31 -12.94
N LYS A 7 3.17 8.50 -11.95
CA LYS A 7 2.30 8.03 -10.88
C LYS A 7 1.75 9.19 -10.04
N ARG A 8 2.60 10.11 -9.63
CA ARG A 8 2.19 11.31 -8.91
C ARG A 8 1.13 12.11 -9.68
N LYS A 9 1.33 12.31 -11.00
CA LYS A 9 0.34 12.97 -11.86
C LYS A 9 -0.98 12.18 -11.95
N SER A 10 -0.91 10.84 -11.98
CA SER A 10 -2.10 9.99 -12.01
C SER A 10 -2.90 10.10 -10.70
N PHE A 11 -2.26 9.98 -9.55
CA PHE A 11 -2.92 10.13 -8.25
C PHE A 11 -3.44 11.55 -8.01
N ASN A 12 -2.69 12.58 -8.42
CA ASN A 12 -3.18 13.97 -8.36
C ASN A 12 -4.48 14.17 -9.14
N ARG A 13 -4.64 13.52 -10.30
CA ARG A 13 -5.89 13.59 -11.09
C ARG A 13 -7.01 12.77 -10.46
N ALA A 14 -6.69 11.62 -9.89
CA ALA A 14 -7.65 10.70 -9.30
C ALA A 14 -8.21 11.19 -7.94
N ALA A 15 -7.55 12.12 -7.26
CA ALA A 15 -7.84 12.48 -5.88
C ALA A 15 -9.32 12.82 -5.61
N ILE A 16 -9.99 13.53 -6.54
CA ILE A 16 -11.40 13.93 -6.38
C ILE A 16 -12.36 12.74 -6.53
N THR A 17 -12.03 11.76 -7.40
CA THR A 17 -12.89 10.60 -7.70
C THR A 17 -12.51 9.36 -6.91
N TYR A 18 -11.38 9.39 -6.19
CA TYR A 18 -10.78 8.25 -5.54
C TYR A 18 -11.75 7.51 -4.61
N ASP A 19 -12.37 8.24 -3.69
CA ASP A 19 -13.27 7.66 -2.68
C ASP A 19 -14.51 6.98 -3.29
N SER A 20 -14.97 7.40 -4.46
CA SER A 20 -16.10 6.78 -5.14
C SER A 20 -15.76 5.48 -5.87
N CYS A 21 -14.46 5.20 -6.02
CA CYS A 21 -13.95 4.04 -6.79
C CYS A 21 -13.05 3.13 -5.95
N SER A 22 -12.78 3.45 -4.67
CA SER A 22 -11.82 2.77 -3.79
C SER A 22 -12.40 1.57 -3.02
N ILE A 23 -13.47 0.94 -3.52
CA ILE A 23 -14.19 -0.14 -2.81
C ILE A 23 -13.23 -1.26 -2.35
N LEU A 24 -12.33 -1.71 -3.23
CA LEU A 24 -11.35 -2.73 -2.88
C LEU A 24 -10.36 -2.22 -1.82
N GLN A 25 -9.84 -0.99 -1.99
CA GLN A 25 -8.88 -0.39 -1.05
C GLN A 25 -9.50 -0.18 0.33
N ASP A 26 -10.76 0.22 0.38
CA ASP A 26 -11.52 0.37 1.63
C ASP A 26 -11.70 -0.98 2.32
N THR A 27 -12.09 -2.03 1.58
CA THR A 27 -12.19 -3.40 2.09
C THR A 27 -10.84 -3.90 2.64
N ILE A 28 -9.76 -3.68 1.90
CA ILE A 28 -8.40 -4.05 2.32
C ILE A 28 -8.02 -3.30 3.61
N SER A 29 -8.35 -2.02 3.71
CA SER A 29 -8.08 -1.21 4.90
C SER A 29 -8.87 -1.68 6.11
N ASP A 30 -10.16 -1.99 5.95
CA ASP A 30 -11.00 -2.50 7.01
C ASP A 30 -10.46 -3.85 7.54
N ASN A 31 -10.06 -4.76 6.65
CA ASN A 31 -9.43 -6.03 7.02
C ASN A 31 -8.09 -5.82 7.75
N LEU A 32 -7.33 -4.80 7.37
CA LEU A 32 -6.08 -4.45 8.06
C LEU A 32 -6.36 -3.85 9.45
N ILE A 33 -7.43 -3.04 9.62
CA ILE A 33 -7.90 -2.54 10.93
C ILE A 33 -8.34 -3.70 11.83
N ASP A 34 -8.97 -4.73 11.27
CA ASP A 34 -9.40 -5.91 12.03
C ASP A 34 -8.19 -6.69 12.55
N ARG A 35 -7.15 -6.87 11.74
CA ARG A 35 -5.87 -7.45 12.18
C ARG A 35 -5.21 -6.61 13.29
N LEU A 36 -5.31 -5.29 13.21
CA LEU A 36 -4.80 -4.40 14.26
C LEU A 36 -5.59 -4.49 15.58
N LYS A 37 -6.85 -5.00 15.58
CA LYS A 37 -7.66 -5.15 16.80
C LYS A 37 -7.11 -6.21 17.75
N ILE A 38 -6.44 -7.24 17.25
CA ILE A 38 -5.88 -8.31 18.06
C ILE A 38 -4.51 -7.95 18.67
N ILE A 39 -3.90 -6.87 18.19
CA ILE A 39 -2.60 -6.39 18.65
C ILE A 39 -2.80 -5.40 19.80
N LYS A 40 -2.16 -5.68 20.95
CA LYS A 40 -2.18 -4.77 22.12
C LYS A 40 -1.18 -3.64 21.89
N LEU A 41 -1.67 -2.50 21.43
CA LEU A 41 -0.85 -1.30 21.19
C LEU A 41 -1.62 -0.04 21.61
N ASN A 42 -0.92 0.92 22.20
CA ASN A 42 -1.45 2.24 22.56
C ASN A 42 -0.56 3.33 21.95
N PRO A 43 -0.57 3.51 20.64
CA PRO A 43 0.33 4.43 19.95
C PRO A 43 -0.09 5.88 20.21
N LEU A 44 0.90 6.77 20.44
CA LEU A 44 0.69 8.21 20.55
C LEU A 44 1.00 8.92 19.22
N ASN A 45 1.95 8.41 18.46
CA ASN A 45 2.35 8.97 17.17
C ASN A 45 2.22 7.90 16.09
N ILE A 46 1.34 8.13 15.13
CA ILE A 46 1.03 7.20 14.03
C ILE A 46 1.38 7.86 12.71
N LEU A 47 2.06 7.16 11.84
CA LEU A 47 2.24 7.52 10.44
C LEU A 47 1.27 6.71 9.58
N ASP A 48 0.42 7.39 8.82
CA ASP A 48 -0.36 6.81 7.73
C ASP A 48 0.44 7.03 6.43
N LEU A 49 1.21 6.01 6.06
CA LEU A 49 2.19 6.04 4.98
C LEU A 49 1.53 5.67 3.65
N GLY A 50 1.33 6.65 2.77
CA GLY A 50 0.49 6.58 1.58
C GLY A 50 -0.98 6.75 1.92
N CYS A 51 -1.29 7.82 2.66
CA CYS A 51 -2.61 8.05 3.25
C CYS A 51 -3.73 8.29 2.22
N GLY A 52 -3.39 8.60 0.95
CA GLY A 52 -4.36 8.97 -0.06
C GLY A 52 -5.26 10.12 0.41
N THR A 53 -6.56 9.96 0.31
CA THR A 53 -7.57 10.95 0.74
C THR A 53 -7.83 10.97 2.25
N GLY A 54 -7.02 10.25 3.06
CA GLY A 54 -7.02 10.34 4.52
C GLY A 54 -8.11 9.54 5.24
N THR A 55 -8.79 8.62 4.58
CA THR A 55 -9.83 7.77 5.18
C THR A 55 -9.25 6.90 6.30
N ASN A 56 -8.07 6.32 6.10
CA ASN A 56 -7.37 5.51 7.10
C ASN A 56 -7.02 6.32 8.35
N GLY A 57 -6.56 7.55 8.18
CA GLY A 57 -6.27 8.45 9.30
C GLY A 57 -7.48 8.69 10.20
N LEU A 58 -8.70 8.78 9.64
CA LEU A 58 -9.94 8.87 10.43
C LEU A 58 -10.21 7.57 11.20
N SER A 59 -10.07 6.42 10.57
CA SER A 59 -10.27 5.09 11.19
C SER A 59 -9.26 4.85 12.31
N LEU A 60 -8.00 5.17 12.10
CA LEU A 60 -6.94 5.10 13.10
C LEU A 60 -7.21 6.04 14.29
N ARG A 61 -7.67 7.27 14.03
CA ARG A 61 -8.02 8.22 15.08
C ARG A 61 -9.25 7.80 15.89
N LYS A 62 -10.23 7.18 15.24
CA LYS A 62 -11.40 6.59 15.91
C LYS A 62 -10.99 5.48 16.88
N LYS A 63 -10.05 4.62 16.45
CA LYS A 63 -9.51 3.53 17.27
C LYS A 63 -8.60 4.05 18.40
N TYR A 64 -7.71 4.98 18.09
CA TYR A 64 -6.71 5.53 19.01
C TYR A 64 -6.95 7.02 19.28
N LYS A 65 -7.91 7.31 20.15
CA LYS A 65 -8.42 8.67 20.42
C LYS A 65 -7.38 9.70 20.91
N LYS A 66 -6.25 9.24 21.45
CA LYS A 66 -5.18 10.11 21.96
C LYS A 66 -4.02 10.30 20.99
N SER A 67 -4.03 9.59 19.86
CA SER A 67 -2.92 9.60 18.91
C SER A 67 -2.89 10.87 18.07
N LYS A 68 -1.69 11.28 17.69
CA LYS A 68 -1.43 12.19 16.58
C LYS A 68 -1.22 11.36 15.32
N ILE A 69 -1.84 11.78 14.22
CA ILE A 69 -1.78 11.11 12.92
C ILE A 69 -1.00 11.98 11.96
N ILE A 70 0.08 11.44 11.40
CA ILE A 70 0.82 12.06 10.30
C ILE A 70 0.32 11.42 9.02
N ASN A 71 -0.41 12.17 8.20
CA ASN A 71 -0.82 11.77 6.86
C ASN A 71 0.32 12.04 5.90
N TYR A 72 0.82 11.00 5.25
CA TYR A 72 1.97 11.06 4.37
C TYR A 72 1.62 10.53 2.99
N ASP A 73 1.78 11.34 1.97
CA ASP A 73 1.55 10.94 0.58
C ASP A 73 2.45 11.75 -0.37
N PHE A 74 2.80 11.18 -1.53
CA PHE A 74 3.57 11.91 -2.53
C PHE A 74 2.69 12.77 -3.46
N SER A 75 1.36 12.60 -3.41
CA SER A 75 0.37 13.37 -4.15
C SER A 75 -0.18 14.51 -3.30
N GLU A 76 0.11 15.74 -3.72
CA GLU A 76 -0.39 16.94 -3.04
C GLU A 76 -1.93 17.01 -3.04
N ASN A 77 -2.57 16.62 -4.15
CA ASN A 77 -4.03 16.64 -4.26
C ASN A 77 -4.68 15.60 -3.33
N MET A 78 -4.08 14.41 -3.14
CA MET A 78 -4.55 13.45 -2.15
C MET A 78 -4.51 14.05 -0.73
N LEU A 79 -3.41 14.70 -0.37
CA LEU A 79 -3.29 15.37 0.93
C LEU A 79 -4.25 16.55 1.09
N ARG A 80 -4.58 17.23 0.00
CA ARG A 80 -5.61 18.29 0.01
C ARG A 80 -6.98 17.72 0.35
N GLU A 81 -7.38 16.62 -0.28
CA GLU A 81 -8.63 15.92 0.04
C GLU A 81 -8.61 15.36 1.47
N ALA A 82 -7.49 14.77 1.91
CA ALA A 82 -7.32 14.30 3.29
C ALA A 82 -7.53 15.44 4.31
N ARG A 83 -6.95 16.61 4.04
CA ARG A 83 -7.11 17.80 4.90
C ARG A 83 -8.55 18.29 4.96
N LEU A 84 -9.27 18.29 3.83
CA LEU A 84 -10.67 18.67 3.79
C LEU A 84 -11.54 17.69 4.57
N LYS A 85 -11.32 16.38 4.40
CA LYS A 85 -12.05 15.30 5.07
C LYS A 85 -11.82 15.27 6.58
N GLN A 86 -10.58 15.51 7.03
CA GLN A 86 -10.15 15.42 8.42
C GLN A 86 -10.27 16.75 9.18
N LYS A 87 -10.83 17.79 8.57
CA LYS A 87 -10.90 19.12 9.14
C LYS A 87 -11.72 19.15 10.42
N ILE A 88 -11.10 19.62 11.51
CA ILE A 88 -11.74 19.88 12.80
C ILE A 88 -11.63 21.39 13.07
N PHE A 89 -12.63 22.14 12.63
CA PHE A 89 -12.61 23.61 12.53
C PHE A 89 -12.12 24.34 13.80
N ILE A 90 -12.53 23.89 14.99
CA ILE A 90 -12.13 24.53 16.26
C ILE A 90 -10.66 24.20 16.58
N LEU A 91 -10.27 22.93 16.47
CA LEU A 91 -8.91 22.49 16.80
C LEU A 91 -7.87 23.02 15.81
N ASP A 92 -8.24 23.13 14.53
CA ASP A 92 -7.35 23.68 13.50
C ASP A 92 -7.06 25.16 13.73
N LYS A 93 -8.06 25.95 14.22
CA LYS A 93 -7.88 27.35 14.55
C LYS A 93 -6.89 27.62 15.68
N ILE A 94 -6.77 26.68 16.61
CA ILE A 94 -5.89 26.82 17.79
C ILE A 94 -4.64 25.92 17.68
N ASN A 95 -4.33 25.41 16.47
CA ASN A 95 -3.20 24.52 16.18
C ASN A 95 -3.14 23.25 17.07
N LEU A 96 -4.29 22.75 17.52
CA LEU A 96 -4.42 21.50 18.30
C LEU A 96 -5.00 20.35 17.49
N SER A 97 -4.97 20.44 16.15
CA SER A 97 -5.39 19.36 15.28
C SER A 97 -4.58 18.08 15.57
N PRO A 98 -5.23 16.91 15.69
CA PRO A 98 -4.52 15.66 15.82
C PRO A 98 -3.89 15.19 14.51
N TYR A 99 -4.12 15.89 13.40
CA TYR A 99 -3.65 15.55 12.07
C TYR A 99 -2.56 16.50 11.60
N SER A 100 -1.53 15.94 10.98
CA SER A 100 -0.51 16.67 10.22
C SER A 100 -0.33 16.03 8.85
N TYR A 101 0.28 16.76 7.89
CA TYR A 101 0.34 16.35 6.48
C TYR A 101 1.73 16.59 5.94
N ILE A 102 2.32 15.58 5.32
CA ILE A 102 3.65 15.63 4.71
C ILE A 102 3.55 15.14 3.27
N CYS A 103 3.94 15.99 2.33
CA CYS A 103 4.02 15.62 0.91
C CYS A 103 5.46 15.25 0.57
N ALA A 104 5.74 13.95 0.47
CA ALA A 104 7.07 13.45 0.14
C ALA A 104 7.03 12.00 -0.39
N ASP A 105 8.16 11.53 -0.91
CA ASP A 105 8.31 10.17 -1.43
C ASP A 105 8.57 9.18 -0.29
N ILE A 106 7.86 8.06 -0.30
CA ILE A 106 8.01 6.97 0.67
C ILE A 106 9.45 6.37 0.69
N GLU A 107 10.19 6.49 -0.40
CA GLU A 107 11.60 6.07 -0.46
C GLU A 107 12.57 7.12 0.13
N ALA A 108 12.07 8.26 0.60
CA ALA A 108 12.85 9.33 1.24
C ALA A 108 12.07 9.98 2.39
N ILE A 109 11.86 9.26 3.48
CA ILE A 109 11.01 9.69 4.61
C ILE A 109 11.74 10.72 5.48
N PRO A 110 11.35 12.01 5.51
CA PRO A 110 12.04 13.08 6.24
C PRO A 110 11.56 13.18 7.69
N LEU A 111 11.51 12.06 8.40
CA LEU A 111 11.05 12.02 9.79
C LEU A 111 12.20 11.64 10.72
N LYS A 112 12.11 12.13 11.96
CA LYS A 112 13.10 11.86 13.01
C LYS A 112 13.11 10.37 13.34
N GLU A 113 14.29 9.83 13.55
CA GLU A 113 14.47 8.45 14.04
C GLU A 113 13.82 8.25 15.42
N ASN A 114 13.32 7.04 15.67
CA ASN A 114 12.70 6.63 16.94
C ASN A 114 11.59 7.59 17.42
N SER A 115 10.75 8.08 16.50
CA SER A 115 9.70 9.06 16.82
C SER A 115 8.28 8.51 16.77
N LEU A 116 8.07 7.37 16.10
CA LEU A 116 6.74 6.80 15.83
C LEU A 116 6.50 5.52 16.62
N ASP A 117 5.27 5.33 17.06
CA ASP A 117 4.83 4.12 17.76
C ASP A 117 4.19 3.11 16.78
N LEU A 118 3.59 3.62 15.70
CA LEU A 118 2.93 2.83 14.65
C LEU A 118 3.19 3.45 13.29
N VAL A 119 3.62 2.65 12.33
CA VAL A 119 3.55 2.95 10.90
C VAL A 119 2.50 2.06 10.28
N TRP A 120 1.49 2.68 9.70
CA TRP A 120 0.42 2.06 8.94
C TRP A 120 0.61 2.33 7.46
N SER A 121 0.43 1.33 6.61
CA SER A 121 0.49 1.52 5.15
C SER A 121 -0.50 0.57 4.47
N SER A 122 -1.55 1.09 3.86
CA SER A 122 -2.56 0.29 3.16
C SER A 122 -2.49 0.53 1.66
N SER A 123 -2.30 -0.55 0.88
CA SER A 123 -2.31 -0.51 -0.60
C SER A 123 -1.37 0.55 -1.21
N THR A 124 -0.16 0.70 -0.65
CA THR A 124 0.81 1.73 -1.06
C THR A 124 2.13 1.15 -1.53
N LEU A 125 2.63 0.11 -0.85
CA LEU A 125 3.99 -0.44 -1.05
C LEU A 125 4.25 -0.95 -2.47
N GLN A 126 3.22 -1.38 -3.19
CA GLN A 126 3.30 -1.80 -4.60
C GLN A 126 3.73 -0.68 -5.57
N TRP A 127 3.76 0.55 -5.11
CA TRP A 127 4.20 1.72 -5.89
C TRP A 127 5.66 2.10 -5.63
N CYS A 128 6.38 1.34 -4.81
CA CYS A 128 7.80 1.54 -4.55
C CYS A 128 8.66 0.85 -5.60
N ASN A 129 9.79 1.44 -5.92
CA ASN A 129 10.83 0.79 -6.73
C ASN A 129 11.77 -0.03 -5.84
N GLU A 130 12.10 0.49 -4.66
CA GLU A 130 13.10 -0.03 -3.71
C GLU A 130 12.41 -0.32 -2.37
N LEU A 131 11.77 -1.50 -2.25
CA LEU A 131 10.99 -1.86 -1.06
C LEU A 131 11.87 -2.06 0.18
N ASP A 132 13.08 -2.57 0.00
CA ASP A 132 14.10 -2.71 1.05
C ASP A 132 14.51 -1.35 1.63
N LEU A 133 14.68 -0.33 0.78
CA LEU A 133 14.93 1.04 1.21
C LEU A 133 13.79 1.58 2.08
N VAL A 134 12.54 1.34 1.66
CA VAL A 134 11.35 1.75 2.44
C VAL A 134 11.32 1.07 3.80
N PHE A 135 11.55 -0.25 3.85
CA PHE A 135 11.55 -1.00 5.11
C PHE A 135 12.65 -0.52 6.06
N ASN A 136 13.85 -0.26 5.53
CA ASN A 136 14.97 0.30 6.32
C ASN A 136 14.61 1.68 6.90
N GLN A 137 13.94 2.55 6.13
CA GLN A 137 13.51 3.87 6.62
C GLN A 137 12.40 3.75 7.66
N VAL A 138 11.40 2.90 7.42
CA VAL A 138 10.33 2.64 8.40
C VAL A 138 10.91 2.12 9.71
N LYS A 139 11.88 1.20 9.64
CA LYS A 139 12.58 0.68 10.81
C LYS A 139 13.25 1.79 11.62
N LYS A 140 13.93 2.72 10.95
CA LYS A 140 14.64 3.85 11.61
C LYS A 140 13.71 4.81 12.34
N ILE A 141 12.56 5.14 11.75
CA ILE A 141 11.61 6.10 12.33
C ILE A 141 10.76 5.51 13.44
N LEU A 142 10.58 4.18 13.46
CA LEU A 142 9.88 3.49 14.53
C LEU A 142 10.71 3.46 15.80
N LYS A 143 10.08 3.73 16.94
CA LYS A 143 10.65 3.52 18.27
C LYS A 143 10.94 2.04 18.50
N PRO A 144 11.89 1.70 19.41
CA PRO A 144 11.96 0.34 19.94
C PRO A 144 10.59 -0.11 20.50
N GLY A 145 10.12 -1.28 20.07
CA GLY A 145 8.76 -1.78 20.37
C GLY A 145 7.66 -1.18 19.51
N GLY A 146 7.99 -0.35 18.52
CA GLY A 146 7.04 0.16 17.54
C GLY A 146 6.62 -0.89 16.50
N LEU A 147 5.43 -0.74 15.96
CA LEU A 147 4.81 -1.66 15.00
C LEU A 147 4.80 -1.07 13.59
N PHE A 148 5.19 -1.85 12.61
CA PHE A 148 4.87 -1.65 11.20
C PHE A 148 3.76 -2.62 10.81
N ILE A 149 2.65 -2.11 10.25
CA ILE A 149 1.56 -2.91 9.71
C ILE A 149 1.16 -2.38 8.34
N PHE A 150 0.97 -3.28 7.38
CA PHE A 150 0.75 -2.90 5.99
C PHE A 150 -0.08 -3.90 5.19
N SER A 151 -0.57 -3.45 4.04
CA SER A 151 -1.04 -4.30 2.96
C SER A 151 -0.38 -3.91 1.64
N THR A 152 -0.17 -4.91 0.77
CA THR A 152 0.33 -4.73 -0.59
C THR A 152 -0.27 -5.79 -1.51
N PHE A 153 -0.07 -5.65 -2.82
CA PHE A 153 -0.54 -6.67 -3.77
C PHE A 153 0.53 -7.73 -4.03
N GLY A 154 0.04 -8.97 -4.18
CA GLY A 154 0.84 -10.13 -4.54
C GLY A 154 0.81 -10.46 -6.04
N PRO A 155 1.62 -11.42 -6.48
CA PRO A 155 1.87 -11.72 -7.88
C PRO A 155 0.64 -12.21 -8.67
N ASN A 156 -0.38 -12.73 -8.01
CA ASN A 156 -1.61 -13.18 -8.70
C ASN A 156 -2.64 -12.07 -8.93
N THR A 157 -2.31 -10.81 -8.61
CA THR A 157 -3.17 -9.66 -8.87
C THR A 157 -3.31 -9.42 -10.38
N LEU A 158 -4.58 -9.32 -10.86
CA LEU A 158 -4.95 -9.12 -12.27
C LEU A 158 -4.30 -10.17 -13.19
N ASN A 159 -4.26 -11.44 -12.75
CA ASN A 159 -3.69 -12.53 -13.51
C ASN A 159 -4.41 -12.71 -14.87
N GLU A 160 -5.72 -12.53 -14.95
CA GLU A 160 -6.49 -12.62 -16.18
C GLU A 160 -5.97 -11.60 -17.22
N LEU A 161 -5.77 -10.36 -16.80
CA LEU A 161 -5.26 -9.30 -17.67
C LEU A 161 -3.80 -9.56 -18.07
N ARG A 162 -3.00 -10.08 -17.15
CA ARG A 162 -1.59 -10.41 -17.40
C ARG A 162 -1.45 -11.53 -18.40
N GLU A 163 -2.17 -12.65 -18.23
CA GLU A 163 -2.15 -13.79 -19.16
C GLU A 163 -2.55 -13.37 -20.57
N ILE A 164 -3.61 -12.55 -20.71
CA ILE A 164 -4.04 -12.05 -22.01
C ILE A 164 -2.93 -11.20 -22.65
N THR A 165 -2.31 -10.30 -21.89
CA THR A 165 -1.33 -9.38 -22.47
C THR A 165 -0.01 -10.06 -22.77
N GLU A 166 0.43 -11.01 -21.96
CA GLU A 166 1.60 -11.84 -22.24
C GLU A 166 1.41 -12.67 -23.49
N ASN A 167 0.25 -13.33 -23.66
CA ASN A 167 -0.09 -14.16 -24.82
C ASN A 167 -0.25 -13.34 -26.11
N LEU A 168 -0.80 -12.13 -26.05
CA LEU A 168 -1.04 -11.30 -27.24
C LEU A 168 0.19 -10.52 -27.70
N PHE A 169 1.04 -10.11 -26.79
CA PHE A 169 2.06 -9.09 -27.08
C PHE A 169 3.46 -9.46 -26.61
N ASN A 170 3.62 -10.60 -25.98
CA ASN A 170 4.88 -11.02 -25.32
C ASN A 170 5.48 -9.92 -24.42
N GLU A 171 4.61 -9.09 -23.83
CA GLU A 171 4.97 -7.96 -22.97
C GLU A 171 4.28 -8.06 -21.63
N LYS A 172 5.03 -7.82 -20.56
CA LYS A 172 4.48 -7.65 -19.20
C LYS A 172 3.84 -6.26 -19.10
N THR A 173 2.52 -6.17 -19.23
CA THR A 173 1.79 -4.89 -19.15
C THR A 173 1.29 -4.57 -17.75
N THR A 174 1.22 -5.57 -16.86
CA THR A 174 0.89 -5.38 -15.45
C THR A 174 2.15 -5.15 -14.62
N SER A 175 2.00 -4.50 -13.47
CA SER A 175 3.08 -4.37 -12.49
C SER A 175 3.53 -5.75 -12.02
N THR A 176 4.83 -5.94 -11.86
CA THR A 176 5.37 -7.15 -11.22
C THR A 176 5.28 -6.91 -9.71
N PHE A 177 4.35 -7.60 -9.06
CA PHE A 177 4.22 -7.56 -7.61
C PHE A 177 5.15 -8.58 -6.96
N ILE A 178 5.57 -8.28 -5.73
CA ILE A 178 6.49 -9.11 -4.98
C ILE A 178 5.72 -10.25 -4.28
N ASP A 179 6.33 -11.43 -4.21
CA ASP A 179 5.79 -12.57 -3.49
C ASP A 179 5.86 -12.40 -1.97
N MET A 180 4.94 -13.00 -1.23
CA MET A 180 4.84 -12.91 0.22
C MET A 180 6.12 -13.36 0.93
N HIS A 181 6.77 -14.43 0.48
CA HIS A 181 8.01 -14.92 1.10
C HIS A 181 9.14 -13.89 0.93
N ASN A 182 9.27 -13.30 -0.26
CA ASN A 182 10.25 -12.25 -0.52
C ASN A 182 9.99 -10.99 0.32
N VAL A 183 8.70 -10.62 0.55
CA VAL A 183 8.35 -9.53 1.47
C VAL A 183 8.82 -9.85 2.90
N GLY A 184 8.61 -11.09 3.36
CA GLY A 184 9.06 -11.56 4.67
C GLY A 184 10.58 -11.51 4.81
N ASP A 185 11.31 -11.98 3.80
CA ASP A 185 12.77 -11.94 3.78
C ASP A 185 13.31 -10.50 3.82
N LEU A 186 12.71 -9.58 3.06
CA LEU A 186 13.08 -8.16 3.10
C LEU A 186 12.84 -7.52 4.47
N LEU A 187 11.74 -7.87 5.17
CA LEU A 187 11.50 -7.41 6.55
C LEU A 187 12.59 -7.92 7.50
N MET A 188 12.93 -9.19 7.40
CA MET A 188 13.98 -9.80 8.22
C MET A 188 15.35 -9.16 7.94
N HIS A 189 15.72 -8.95 6.68
CA HIS A 189 16.96 -8.29 6.29
C HIS A 189 17.02 -6.83 6.75
N SER A 190 15.89 -6.12 6.76
CA SER A 190 15.78 -4.76 7.31
C SER A 190 15.84 -4.72 8.85
N GLY A 191 15.97 -5.89 9.50
CA GLY A 191 16.14 -6.00 10.95
C GLY A 191 14.84 -5.91 11.75
N PHE A 192 13.68 -6.07 11.13
CA PHE A 192 12.42 -6.28 11.85
C PHE A 192 12.40 -7.63 12.54
N SER A 193 11.64 -7.72 13.63
CA SER A 193 11.43 -8.95 14.38
C SER A 193 10.00 -9.45 14.19
N ASP A 194 9.87 -10.77 14.27
CA ASP A 194 8.59 -11.48 14.26
C ASP A 194 7.65 -11.04 13.12
N PRO A 195 8.10 -11.06 11.84
CA PRO A 195 7.23 -10.75 10.73
C PRO A 195 6.13 -11.81 10.63
N VAL A 196 4.89 -11.36 10.59
CA VAL A 196 3.72 -12.21 10.33
C VAL A 196 3.07 -11.70 9.05
N LEU A 197 2.89 -12.60 8.09
CA LEU A 197 2.27 -12.30 6.81
C LEU A 197 1.16 -13.31 6.54
N ASP A 198 0.09 -12.83 5.92
CA ASP A 198 -0.97 -13.67 5.38
C ASP A 198 -1.45 -13.13 4.03
N VAL A 199 -2.10 -13.99 3.26
CA VAL A 199 -2.61 -13.67 1.92
C VAL A 199 -4.12 -13.86 1.89
N GLU A 200 -4.81 -12.90 1.31
CA GLU A 200 -6.24 -12.97 1.06
C GLU A 200 -6.52 -12.68 -0.42
N ASN A 201 -7.35 -13.50 -1.04
CA ASN A 201 -7.72 -13.35 -2.43
C ASN A 201 -9.11 -12.71 -2.56
N PHE A 202 -9.19 -11.65 -3.36
CA PHE A 202 -10.43 -10.97 -3.70
C PHE A 202 -10.73 -11.14 -5.18
N THR A 203 -12.00 -11.28 -5.51
CA THR A 203 -12.46 -11.25 -6.89
C THR A 203 -13.49 -10.16 -7.06
N MET A 204 -13.09 -9.08 -7.74
CA MET A 204 -14.03 -8.07 -8.21
C MET A 204 -14.70 -8.57 -9.47
N THR A 205 -15.98 -8.26 -9.67
CA THR A 205 -16.72 -8.73 -10.86
C THR A 205 -17.30 -7.56 -11.63
N TYR A 206 -17.22 -7.64 -12.95
CA TYR A 206 -17.62 -6.58 -13.87
C TYR A 206 -18.57 -7.11 -14.96
N LYS A 207 -19.53 -6.31 -15.39
CA LYS A 207 -20.35 -6.64 -16.55
C LYS A 207 -19.55 -6.51 -17.86
N GLU A 208 -18.65 -5.55 -17.92
CA GLU A 208 -17.85 -5.18 -19.09
C GLU A 208 -16.41 -4.86 -18.67
N VAL A 209 -15.43 -5.23 -19.51
CA VAL A 209 -13.99 -4.98 -19.27
C VAL A 209 -13.69 -3.48 -19.16
N ASP A 210 -14.43 -2.64 -19.90
CA ASP A 210 -14.24 -1.19 -19.86
C ASP A 210 -14.47 -0.60 -18.47
N LYS A 211 -15.37 -1.19 -17.67
CA LYS A 211 -15.58 -0.80 -16.27
C LYS A 211 -14.38 -1.11 -15.40
N LEU A 212 -13.76 -2.28 -15.58
CA LEU A 212 -12.49 -2.60 -14.91
C LEU A 212 -11.41 -1.58 -15.25
N PHE A 213 -11.24 -1.23 -16.52
CA PHE A 213 -10.24 -0.23 -16.92
C PHE A 213 -10.55 1.17 -16.37
N MET A 214 -11.84 1.52 -16.30
CA MET A 214 -12.27 2.79 -15.68
C MET A 214 -11.94 2.82 -14.19
N ASP A 215 -12.20 1.75 -13.43
CA ASP A 215 -11.91 1.67 -12.01
C ASP A 215 -10.41 1.79 -11.74
N ILE A 216 -9.58 0.99 -12.44
CA ILE A 216 -8.12 1.08 -12.35
C ILE A 216 -7.62 2.51 -12.63
N LYS A 217 -8.20 3.18 -13.62
CA LYS A 217 -7.85 4.56 -13.96
C LYS A 217 -8.32 5.56 -12.90
N SER A 218 -9.53 5.37 -12.36
CA SER A 218 -10.16 6.30 -11.41
C SER A 218 -9.46 6.32 -10.05
N ILE A 219 -8.81 5.20 -9.67
CA ILE A 219 -7.96 5.14 -8.47
C ILE A 219 -6.49 5.52 -8.75
N GLY A 220 -6.14 5.94 -9.97
CA GLY A 220 -4.78 6.32 -10.33
C GLY A 220 -3.81 5.14 -10.53
N ALA A 221 -4.32 3.90 -10.55
CA ALA A 221 -3.50 2.68 -10.59
C ALA A 221 -2.97 2.31 -12.00
N THR A 222 -3.16 3.17 -13.00
CA THR A 222 -2.69 2.90 -14.36
C THR A 222 -1.17 2.75 -14.46
N ASN A 223 -0.72 1.77 -15.25
CA ASN A 223 0.70 1.52 -15.46
C ASN A 223 1.28 2.52 -16.47
N GLY A 224 2.22 3.35 -16.05
CA GLY A 224 2.91 4.32 -16.91
C GLY A 224 3.88 3.70 -17.92
N ASN A 225 4.12 2.40 -17.82
CA ASN A 225 5.03 1.66 -18.69
C ASN A 225 4.41 1.16 -19.99
N VAL A 226 3.10 1.36 -20.20
CA VAL A 226 2.48 1.10 -21.49
C VAL A 226 3.09 2.07 -22.51
N SER A 227 3.96 1.54 -23.35
CA SER A 227 4.89 2.22 -24.22
C SER A 227 4.37 3.55 -24.79
N LYS A 228 5.21 4.60 -24.68
CA LYS A 228 4.99 5.95 -25.23
C LYS A 228 4.72 6.02 -26.75
N ASN A 229 4.78 4.90 -27.44
CA ASN A 229 4.74 4.82 -28.92
C ASN A 229 3.43 4.28 -29.52
N ARG A 230 2.31 4.21 -28.75
CA ARG A 230 1.06 3.62 -29.25
C ARG A 230 0.00 4.67 -29.59
N GLY A 231 0.25 5.49 -30.62
CA GLY A 231 -0.76 6.37 -31.22
C GLY A 231 -2.05 5.61 -31.64
N LEU A 232 -2.40 5.55 -32.92
CA LEU A 232 -3.57 4.83 -33.48
C LEU A 232 -3.65 3.33 -33.11
N SER A 233 -2.52 2.68 -32.77
CA SER A 233 -2.46 1.28 -32.34
C SER A 233 -3.08 1.03 -30.93
N GLY A 234 -3.29 2.04 -30.12
CA GLY A 234 -3.87 1.89 -28.77
C GLY A 234 -5.30 1.35 -28.74
N ARG A 235 -6.14 1.80 -29.67
CA ARG A 235 -7.53 1.31 -29.77
C ARG A 235 -7.62 -0.15 -30.22
N SER A 236 -6.80 -0.56 -31.19
CA SER A 236 -6.73 -1.97 -31.65
C SER A 236 -6.20 -2.88 -30.55
N PHE A 237 -5.25 -2.41 -29.75
CA PHE A 237 -4.70 -3.12 -28.59
C PHE A 237 -5.79 -3.37 -27.53
N THR A 238 -6.49 -2.32 -27.10
CA THR A 238 -7.58 -2.44 -26.12
C THR A 238 -8.68 -3.37 -26.61
N LYS A 239 -9.08 -3.27 -27.88
CA LYS A 239 -10.10 -4.13 -28.48
C LYS A 239 -9.73 -5.61 -28.40
N LYS A 240 -8.48 -5.97 -28.72
CA LYS A 240 -7.99 -7.35 -28.61
C LYS A 240 -8.00 -7.87 -27.17
N ILE A 241 -7.66 -7.02 -26.19
CA ILE A 241 -7.74 -7.42 -24.77
C ILE A 241 -9.20 -7.66 -24.38
N VAL A 242 -10.12 -6.75 -24.73
CA VAL A 242 -11.56 -6.90 -24.44
C VAL A 242 -12.10 -8.21 -25.01
N GLU A 243 -11.82 -8.49 -26.30
CA GLU A 243 -12.24 -9.73 -26.96
C GLU A 243 -11.72 -10.99 -26.26
N LYS A 244 -10.46 -10.98 -25.82
CA LYS A 244 -9.85 -12.13 -25.11
C LYS A 244 -10.32 -12.25 -23.66
N TYR A 245 -10.63 -11.14 -23.00
CA TYR A 245 -11.14 -11.15 -21.64
C TYR A 245 -12.51 -11.83 -21.52
N GLU A 246 -13.31 -11.82 -22.59
CA GLU A 246 -14.60 -12.50 -22.64
C GLU A 246 -14.51 -14.02 -22.37
N ALA A 247 -13.35 -14.64 -22.60
CA ALA A 247 -13.13 -16.05 -22.28
C ALA A 247 -13.19 -16.36 -20.76
N TYR A 248 -12.99 -15.35 -19.92
CA TYR A 248 -13.10 -15.48 -18.45
C TYR A 248 -14.52 -15.23 -17.93
N ARG A 249 -15.50 -14.93 -18.80
CA ARG A 249 -16.87 -14.65 -18.38
C ARG A 249 -17.50 -15.87 -17.71
N ASN A 250 -17.96 -15.67 -16.48
CA ASN A 250 -18.68 -16.66 -15.69
C ASN A 250 -19.94 -16.02 -15.10
N ASN A 251 -21.10 -16.68 -15.20
CA ASN A 251 -22.39 -16.17 -14.72
C ASN A 251 -22.68 -14.71 -15.16
N ASN A 252 -22.42 -14.39 -16.42
CA ASN A 252 -22.58 -13.05 -17.02
C ASN A 252 -21.67 -11.97 -16.43
N LEU A 253 -20.66 -12.31 -15.64
CA LEU A 253 -19.69 -11.39 -15.03
C LEU A 253 -18.25 -11.77 -15.42
N LEU A 254 -17.41 -10.78 -15.51
CA LEU A 254 -15.97 -10.89 -15.76
C LEU A 254 -15.23 -10.73 -14.43
N PRO A 255 -14.41 -11.71 -14.02
CA PRO A 255 -13.63 -11.59 -12.81
C PRO A 255 -12.42 -10.68 -13.00
N ALA A 256 -11.99 -10.03 -11.94
CA ALA A 256 -10.67 -9.43 -11.80
C ALA A 256 -10.12 -9.85 -10.45
N SER A 257 -9.10 -10.67 -10.46
CA SER A 257 -8.52 -11.26 -9.26
C SER A 257 -7.48 -10.33 -8.63
N TYR A 258 -7.51 -10.24 -7.31
CA TYR A 258 -6.54 -9.48 -6.53
C TYR A 258 -6.02 -10.36 -5.38
N GLU A 259 -4.73 -10.57 -5.36
CA GLU A 259 -4.02 -11.18 -4.25
C GLU A 259 -3.51 -10.06 -3.34
N VAL A 260 -3.93 -10.07 -2.09
CA VAL A 260 -3.53 -9.06 -1.10
C VAL A 260 -2.69 -9.70 -0.02
N ILE A 261 -1.49 -9.21 0.15
CA ILE A 261 -0.58 -9.58 1.22
C ILE A 261 -0.78 -8.59 2.35
N TYR A 262 -1.15 -9.09 3.52
CA TYR A 262 -1.15 -8.34 4.77
C TYR A 262 0.08 -8.71 5.57
N GLY A 263 0.72 -7.72 6.18
CA GLY A 263 1.91 -7.97 6.97
C GLY A 263 2.02 -7.05 8.17
N HIS A 264 2.64 -7.57 9.23
CA HIS A 264 3.13 -6.74 10.31
C HIS A 264 4.46 -7.26 10.86
N ALA A 265 5.25 -6.34 11.41
CA ALA A 265 6.52 -6.67 12.03
C ALA A 265 6.90 -5.60 13.09
N TRP A 266 7.70 -5.99 14.05
CA TRP A 266 8.06 -5.16 15.19
C TRP A 266 9.47 -4.60 15.08
N ASN A 267 9.65 -3.37 15.52
CA ASN A 267 10.97 -2.80 15.76
C ASN A 267 11.48 -3.22 17.15
N ILE A 268 11.80 -4.48 17.34
CA ILE A 268 12.43 -4.97 18.58
C ILE A 268 13.96 -4.94 18.37
N PRO A 269 14.74 -4.31 19.26
CA PRO A 269 16.19 -4.45 19.24
C PRO A 269 16.54 -5.94 19.39
N LYS A 270 17.41 -6.46 18.52
CA LYS A 270 17.94 -7.80 18.73
C LYS A 270 18.57 -7.83 20.12
N ALA A 271 18.10 -8.74 20.98
CA ALA A 271 18.79 -9.00 22.24
C ALA A 271 20.23 -9.34 21.88
N THR A 272 21.17 -8.60 22.43
CA THR A 272 22.58 -9.00 22.40
C THR A 272 22.63 -10.29 23.20
N SER A 273 22.60 -11.42 22.50
CA SER A 273 22.88 -12.71 23.12
C SER A 273 24.33 -12.62 23.57
N GLU A 274 24.54 -12.32 24.84
CA GLU A 274 25.79 -12.67 25.49
C GLU A 274 25.85 -14.20 25.46
N TYR A 275 26.43 -14.74 24.40
CA TYR A 275 26.83 -16.13 24.37
C TYR A 275 27.86 -16.30 25.48
N GLN A 276 27.44 -16.80 26.65
CA GLN A 276 28.37 -17.32 27.62
C GLN A 276 28.77 -18.72 27.13
N PRO A 277 30.01 -18.92 26.72
CA PRO A 277 30.47 -20.25 26.35
C PRO A 277 30.31 -21.19 27.53
N ILE A 278 29.59 -22.29 27.33
CA ILE A 278 29.49 -23.36 28.31
C ILE A 278 30.92 -23.88 28.51
N LYS A 279 31.53 -23.60 29.68
CA LYS A 279 32.78 -24.24 30.04
C LYS A 279 32.48 -25.66 30.46
N PHE A 280 32.84 -26.64 29.62
CA PHE A 280 32.90 -28.00 30.00
C PHE A 280 34.02 -28.11 31.08
N LYS A 281 33.68 -28.61 32.28
CA LYS A 281 34.68 -29.02 33.23
C LYS A 281 35.30 -30.32 32.66
N ASP A 282 36.57 -30.23 32.32
CA ASP A 282 37.36 -31.42 32.06
C ASP A 282 37.32 -32.29 33.31
N GLY A 283 36.89 -33.56 33.13
CA GLY A 283 36.84 -34.59 34.17
C GLY A 283 38.22 -35.18 34.49
#